data_098835dbd5c435a124b810a3693a40f0
#
_entry.id   098835dbd5c435a124b810a3693a40f0
#
_cell.length_a   1.000
_cell.length_b   1.000
_cell.length_c   1.000
_cell.angle_alpha   90.00
_cell.angle_beta   90.00
_cell.angle_gamma   90.00
#
_symmetry.space_group_name_H-M   'P 1'
#
loop_
_entity.id
_entity.type
_entity.pdbx_description
1 polymer ?
#
loop_
_entity_poly.entity_id
_entity_poly.type
_entity_poly.pdbx_seq_one_letter_code
_entity_poly.pdbx_strand_id
1 'polypeptide(L)'
;MQIYEELVRRGLIAQVTDEQEIHDLINNGKARFYIGFDCTADSLTAGHFMALTLMKRLQMAGNQPVALIGGGTTMIGDPSGRTDMRKMLTKEDIDHNAECFRRQMERFIEFGEDKAIMVNNADWLLDLNYIELLREVGTCFSVNNMLRAECYKQRMEKGLSFLEFNYMIMQSYDFYHLFKEYGCNMQFGGDDQWSNMLGGTELIRKKLGKDAYAMTITLLTDSQGKKMGKTAGNAVWLDANKTSPFDFYQYWRNVDDADVMKCIRMLTFLPLEQIDEMATWKDAQLNTAKETLAYELTKMVHGEDEAGAAQEKARAIFGGGSTEHVPEAVISESDLADGKADIMSLLVLSGLCASRSDARRNIQQGGVLCGEEKVTDIAKAFDGEELRKGVVLRRGKKNFKRVILK
;
A
#
# COMPACT_ATOMS: atom_id res chain seq x y z
N MET A 1 23.97 -13.72 6.90
CA MET A 1 23.57 -13.50 5.49
C MET A 1 23.68 -12.01 5.25
N GLN A 2 24.25 -11.61 4.12
CA GLN A 2 24.35 -10.20 3.76
C GLN A 2 23.00 -9.68 3.24
N ILE A 3 22.83 -8.36 3.17
CA ILE A 3 21.51 -7.77 2.87
C ILE A 3 21.05 -8.04 1.44
N TYR A 4 21.95 -8.06 0.44
CA TYR A 4 21.56 -8.34 -0.95
C TYR A 4 20.94 -9.73 -1.08
N GLU A 5 21.59 -10.75 -0.51
CA GLU A 5 21.11 -12.14 -0.48
C GLU A 5 19.78 -12.26 0.26
N GLU A 6 19.59 -11.47 1.33
CA GLU A 6 18.31 -11.41 2.03
C GLU A 6 17.21 -10.87 1.12
N LEU A 7 17.47 -9.76 0.39
CA LEU A 7 16.50 -9.18 -0.54
C LEU A 7 16.14 -10.16 -1.66
N VAL A 8 17.13 -10.90 -2.20
CA VAL A 8 16.89 -11.96 -3.21
C VAL A 8 16.01 -13.07 -2.64
N ARG A 9 16.36 -13.62 -1.45
CA ARG A 9 15.58 -14.71 -0.81
C ARG A 9 14.17 -14.26 -0.43
N ARG A 10 13.97 -12.98 -0.14
CA ARG A 10 12.64 -12.42 0.11
C ARG A 10 11.84 -12.15 -1.16
N GLY A 11 12.43 -12.24 -2.34
CA GLY A 11 11.79 -11.96 -3.62
C GLY A 11 11.53 -10.46 -3.85
N LEU A 12 12.35 -9.60 -3.27
CA LEU A 12 12.18 -8.14 -3.31
C LEU A 12 12.79 -7.51 -4.56
N ILE A 13 13.77 -8.13 -5.21
CA ILE A 13 14.47 -7.58 -6.36
C ILE A 13 13.77 -8.00 -7.65
N ALA A 14 13.44 -7.05 -8.53
CA ALA A 14 12.87 -7.31 -9.84
C ALA A 14 13.90 -7.07 -10.96
N GLN A 15 14.47 -5.86 -11.06
CA GLN A 15 15.47 -5.49 -12.06
C GLN A 15 16.60 -4.68 -11.42
N VAL A 16 17.80 -4.82 -11.96
CA VAL A 16 19.00 -4.10 -11.53
C VAL A 16 19.78 -3.62 -12.76
N THR A 17 20.41 -2.44 -12.66
CA THR A 17 21.27 -1.91 -13.75
C THR A 17 22.64 -2.60 -13.80
N ASP A 18 23.19 -2.93 -12.63
CA ASP A 18 24.45 -3.65 -12.47
C ASP A 18 24.40 -4.46 -11.17
N GLU A 19 24.35 -5.78 -11.30
CA GLU A 19 24.17 -6.66 -10.14
C GLU A 19 25.37 -6.63 -9.20
N GLN A 20 26.60 -6.66 -9.74
CA GLN A 20 27.80 -6.73 -8.92
C GLN A 20 28.04 -5.43 -8.15
N GLU A 21 27.91 -4.31 -8.82
CA GLU A 21 28.12 -3.01 -8.17
C GLU A 21 27.05 -2.72 -7.12
N ILE A 22 25.78 -3.04 -7.41
CA ILE A 22 24.67 -2.88 -6.46
C ILE A 22 24.88 -3.81 -5.24
N HIS A 23 25.22 -5.08 -5.47
CA HIS A 23 25.56 -6.02 -4.42
C HIS A 23 26.67 -5.46 -3.49
N ASP A 24 27.76 -4.96 -4.06
CA ASP A 24 28.88 -4.45 -3.30
C ASP A 24 28.53 -3.16 -2.54
N LEU A 25 27.76 -2.26 -3.16
CA LEU A 25 27.32 -1.01 -2.52
C LEU A 25 26.44 -1.28 -1.30
N ILE A 26 25.39 -2.09 -1.44
CA ILE A 26 24.44 -2.28 -0.35
C ILE A 26 24.95 -3.20 0.76
N ASN A 27 25.76 -4.21 0.43
CA ASN A 27 26.34 -5.12 1.42
C ASN A 27 27.45 -4.46 2.27
N ASN A 28 28.10 -3.42 1.73
CA ASN A 28 29.13 -2.67 2.45
C ASN A 28 28.60 -1.39 3.13
N GLY A 29 27.29 -1.13 3.12
CA GLY A 29 26.69 0.07 3.71
C GLY A 29 27.09 1.36 2.99
N LYS A 30 27.44 1.28 1.71
CA LYS A 30 27.91 2.42 0.88
C LYS A 30 26.85 3.01 -0.02
N ALA A 31 25.64 2.43 -0.06
CA ALA A 31 24.55 2.98 -0.83
C ALA A 31 23.94 4.16 -0.08
N ARG A 32 24.03 5.35 -0.68
CA ARG A 32 23.12 6.45 -0.39
C ARG A 32 22.05 6.43 -1.48
N PHE A 33 20.85 6.05 -1.11
CA PHE A 33 19.79 5.73 -2.07
C PHE A 33 18.54 6.52 -1.82
N TYR A 34 17.77 6.80 -2.87
CA TYR A 34 16.49 7.46 -2.70
C TYR A 34 15.31 6.64 -3.21
N ILE A 35 14.16 6.90 -2.62
CA ILE A 35 12.84 6.50 -3.13
C ILE A 35 11.97 7.76 -3.14
N GLY A 36 11.27 7.98 -4.26
CA GLY A 36 10.36 9.11 -4.45
C GLY A 36 8.93 8.76 -4.03
N PHE A 37 8.26 9.73 -3.41
CA PHE A 37 6.89 9.63 -2.95
C PHE A 37 6.08 10.85 -3.38
N ASP A 38 5.24 10.69 -4.39
CA ASP A 38 4.30 11.72 -4.81
C ASP A 38 3.17 11.90 -3.80
N CYS A 39 2.99 13.13 -3.30
CA CYS A 39 2.05 13.47 -2.23
C CYS A 39 0.61 13.62 -2.73
N THR A 40 0.06 12.58 -3.33
CA THR A 40 -1.27 12.60 -3.96
C THR A 40 -2.44 12.42 -2.98
N ALA A 41 -2.15 12.22 -1.69
CA ALA A 41 -3.12 12.11 -0.59
C ALA A 41 -2.42 12.45 0.73
N ASP A 42 -3.20 12.70 1.78
CA ASP A 42 -2.74 13.02 3.12
C ASP A 42 -2.35 11.78 3.97
N SER A 43 -2.17 10.63 3.34
CA SER A 43 -1.66 9.41 3.96
C SER A 43 -0.99 8.50 2.95
N LEU A 44 0.03 7.79 3.40
CA LEU A 44 0.58 6.62 2.74
C LEU A 44 -0.43 5.46 2.80
N THR A 45 -0.29 4.51 1.89
CA THR A 45 -1.14 3.32 1.80
C THR A 45 -0.32 2.04 1.96
N ALA A 46 -0.99 0.91 2.12
CA ALA A 46 -0.35 -0.40 2.10
C ALA A 46 0.46 -0.66 0.81
N GLY A 47 0.15 0.05 -0.29
CA GLY A 47 0.96 0.01 -1.52
C GLY A 47 2.36 0.61 -1.37
N HIS A 48 2.57 1.56 -0.45
CA HIS A 48 3.88 2.14 -0.14
C HIS A 48 4.69 1.29 0.87
N PHE A 49 4.04 0.29 1.47
CA PHE A 49 4.64 -0.52 2.53
C PHE A 49 5.94 -1.21 2.09
N MET A 50 5.96 -1.71 0.85
CA MET A 50 7.15 -2.32 0.25
C MET A 50 8.35 -1.37 0.22
N ALA A 51 8.13 -0.12 -0.22
CA ALA A 51 9.18 0.90 -0.27
C ALA A 51 9.69 1.25 1.14
N LEU A 52 8.77 1.42 2.11
CA LEU A 52 9.12 1.75 3.50
C LEU A 52 9.90 0.62 4.18
N THR A 53 9.47 -0.63 3.99
CA THR A 53 10.17 -1.79 4.57
C THR A 53 11.53 -2.01 3.92
N LEU A 54 11.69 -1.74 2.61
CA LEU A 54 12.98 -1.77 1.94
C LEU A 54 13.91 -0.69 2.51
N MET A 55 13.43 0.56 2.64
CA MET A 55 14.23 1.64 3.23
C MET A 55 14.72 1.26 4.63
N LYS A 56 13.84 0.71 5.46
CA LYS A 56 14.19 0.25 6.81
C LYS A 56 15.24 -0.86 6.78
N ARG A 57 15.08 -1.88 5.92
CA ARG A 57 16.05 -2.98 5.80
C ARG A 57 17.44 -2.49 5.41
N LEU A 58 17.51 -1.64 4.40
CA LEU A 58 18.77 -1.09 3.93
C LEU A 58 19.41 -0.15 4.96
N GLN A 59 18.60 0.63 5.69
CA GLN A 59 19.10 1.45 6.79
C GLN A 59 19.67 0.58 7.93
N MET A 60 18.99 -0.49 8.31
CA MET A 60 19.50 -1.46 9.30
C MET A 60 20.80 -2.12 8.87
N ALA A 61 21.04 -2.23 7.56
CA ALA A 61 22.29 -2.74 6.98
C ALA A 61 23.36 -1.65 6.80
N GLY A 62 23.16 -0.45 7.35
CA GLY A 62 24.13 0.66 7.33
C GLY A 62 24.07 1.56 6.11
N ASN A 63 23.11 1.37 5.20
CA ASN A 63 22.91 2.26 4.05
C ASN A 63 22.10 3.48 4.42
N GLN A 64 22.26 4.58 3.66
CA GLN A 64 21.61 5.87 3.94
C GLN A 64 20.39 6.10 3.04
N PRO A 65 19.15 6.06 3.56
CA PRO A 65 17.97 6.41 2.81
C PRO A 65 17.82 7.92 2.61
N VAL A 66 17.39 8.31 1.42
CA VAL A 66 16.88 9.63 1.10
C VAL A 66 15.41 9.49 0.75
N ALA A 67 14.51 9.98 1.59
CA ALA A 67 13.09 10.05 1.29
C ALA A 67 12.83 11.31 0.45
N LEU A 68 12.59 11.13 -0.84
CA LEU A 68 12.29 12.24 -1.74
C LEU A 68 10.77 12.49 -1.75
N ILE A 69 10.37 13.62 -1.23
CA ILE A 69 9.00 14.11 -1.35
C ILE A 69 8.82 14.76 -2.71
N GLY A 70 7.86 14.24 -3.48
CA GLY A 70 7.53 14.71 -4.82
C GLY A 70 6.67 15.98 -4.83
N GLY A 71 7.07 17.06 -4.14
CA GLY A 71 6.29 18.31 -4.12
C GLY A 71 6.11 18.92 -5.51
N GLY A 72 7.18 18.98 -6.29
CA GLY A 72 7.15 19.47 -7.67
C GLY A 72 6.54 18.46 -8.63
N THR A 73 6.94 17.17 -8.55
CA THR A 73 6.45 16.12 -9.44
C THR A 73 4.96 15.80 -9.23
N THR A 74 4.43 15.95 -8.03
CA THR A 74 2.99 15.80 -7.76
C THR A 74 2.13 16.81 -8.52
N MET A 75 2.65 18.01 -8.80
CA MET A 75 1.93 19.03 -9.59
C MET A 75 1.75 18.57 -11.05
N ILE A 76 2.62 17.71 -11.54
CA ILE A 76 2.58 17.16 -12.90
C ILE A 76 1.80 15.84 -12.94
N GLY A 77 2.13 14.91 -12.05
CA GLY A 77 1.54 13.59 -11.92
C GLY A 77 2.20 12.52 -12.79
N ASP A 78 2.69 11.47 -12.14
CA ASP A 78 3.30 10.31 -12.78
C ASP A 78 2.31 9.55 -13.67
N PRO A 79 2.57 9.37 -14.98
CA PRO A 79 1.75 8.60 -15.88
C PRO A 79 1.95 7.08 -15.76
N SER A 80 3.01 6.62 -15.08
CA SER A 80 3.39 5.20 -15.02
C SER A 80 2.30 4.32 -14.41
N GLY A 81 1.97 3.22 -15.09
CA GLY A 81 0.98 2.25 -14.63
C GLY A 81 -0.46 2.78 -14.51
N ARG A 82 -0.80 3.84 -15.26
CA ARG A 82 -2.13 4.46 -15.27
C ARG A 82 -2.70 4.60 -16.68
N THR A 83 -4.02 4.68 -16.72
CA THR A 83 -4.76 4.91 -17.95
C THR A 83 -5.30 6.34 -18.06
N ASP A 84 -5.41 7.05 -16.95
CA ASP A 84 -6.03 8.37 -16.87
C ASP A 84 -5.11 9.39 -16.18
N MET A 85 -5.24 10.68 -16.55
CA MET A 85 -4.48 11.77 -15.95
C MET A 85 -4.83 11.95 -14.47
N ARG A 86 -3.85 12.33 -13.64
CA ARG A 86 -4.08 12.62 -12.21
C ARG A 86 -4.86 13.92 -12.03
N LYS A 87 -5.65 14.01 -10.94
CA LYS A 87 -6.25 15.27 -10.50
C LYS A 87 -5.13 16.24 -10.07
N MET A 88 -5.19 17.45 -10.54
CA MET A 88 -4.26 18.50 -10.09
C MET A 88 -4.60 18.90 -8.65
N LEU A 89 -3.58 18.97 -7.81
CA LEU A 89 -3.66 19.41 -6.41
C LEU A 89 -3.11 20.83 -6.30
N THR A 90 -3.54 21.56 -5.28
CA THR A 90 -2.97 22.86 -4.95
C THR A 90 -1.60 22.69 -4.23
N LYS A 91 -0.81 23.76 -4.17
CA LYS A 91 0.45 23.72 -3.42
C LYS A 91 0.21 23.43 -1.94
N GLU A 92 -0.83 24.04 -1.37
CA GLU A 92 -1.24 23.88 0.03
C GLU A 92 -1.62 22.42 0.33
N ASP A 93 -2.36 21.76 -0.56
CA ASP A 93 -2.69 20.33 -0.45
C ASP A 93 -1.44 19.47 -0.44
N ILE A 94 -0.49 19.77 -1.35
CA ILE A 94 0.78 19.02 -1.48
C ILE A 94 1.65 19.20 -0.24
N ASP A 95 1.80 20.43 0.27
CA ASP A 95 2.59 20.73 1.46
C ASP A 95 1.99 20.03 2.71
N HIS A 96 0.66 20.05 2.83
CA HIS A 96 -0.03 19.31 3.90
C HIS A 96 0.21 17.78 3.80
N ASN A 97 0.06 17.23 2.61
CA ASN A 97 0.27 15.80 2.37
C ASN A 97 1.73 15.39 2.65
N ALA A 98 2.69 16.23 2.26
CA ALA A 98 4.12 16.02 2.52
C ALA A 98 4.41 15.88 4.02
N GLU A 99 3.84 16.76 4.85
CA GLU A 99 4.01 16.70 6.30
C GLU A 99 3.32 15.46 6.91
N CYS A 100 2.18 15.03 6.36
CA CYS A 100 1.54 13.79 6.76
C CYS A 100 2.43 12.57 6.43
N PHE A 101 3.05 12.54 5.26
CA PHE A 101 3.98 11.47 4.86
C PHE A 101 5.20 11.42 5.77
N ARG A 102 5.79 12.57 6.10
CA ARG A 102 6.94 12.66 6.99
C ARG A 102 6.67 11.99 8.34
N ARG A 103 5.57 12.35 9.00
CA ARG A 103 5.17 11.79 10.29
C ARG A 103 4.93 10.28 10.24
N GLN A 104 4.44 9.76 9.11
CA GLN A 104 4.24 8.32 8.95
C GLN A 104 5.56 7.59 8.68
N MET A 105 6.48 8.18 7.89
CA MET A 105 7.79 7.59 7.60
C MET A 105 8.69 7.50 8.83
N GLU A 106 8.59 8.43 9.77
CA GLU A 106 9.32 8.43 11.05
C GLU A 106 9.06 7.16 11.90
N ARG A 107 7.99 6.44 11.63
CA ARG A 107 7.72 5.13 12.26
C ARG A 107 8.52 3.99 11.67
N PHE A 108 9.02 4.15 10.45
CA PHE A 108 9.74 3.11 9.72
C PHE A 108 11.25 3.34 9.71
N ILE A 109 11.68 4.55 9.46
CA ILE A 109 13.09 4.90 9.28
C ILE A 109 13.49 5.98 10.27
N GLU A 110 14.75 5.96 10.67
CA GLU A 110 15.32 6.95 11.57
C GLU A 110 15.92 8.09 10.77
N PHE A 111 15.42 9.32 10.99
CA PHE A 111 15.96 10.54 10.40
C PHE A 111 17.02 11.17 11.30
N GLY A 112 17.99 11.83 10.72
CA GLY A 112 19.05 12.57 11.44
C GLY A 112 20.37 12.59 10.70
N GLU A 113 21.37 13.18 11.34
CA GLU A 113 22.76 13.21 10.84
C GLU A 113 23.28 11.77 10.70
N ASP A 114 23.88 11.44 9.57
CA ASP A 114 24.34 10.10 9.19
C ASP A 114 23.25 9.00 9.14
N LYS A 115 21.97 9.38 9.23
CA LYS A 115 20.82 8.50 9.09
C LYS A 115 20.05 8.80 7.79
N ALA A 116 18.73 8.64 7.81
CA ALA A 116 17.91 9.06 6.68
C ALA A 116 17.77 10.59 6.64
N ILE A 117 17.67 11.12 5.43
CA ILE A 117 17.27 12.52 5.20
C ILE A 117 15.97 12.55 4.40
N MET A 118 15.22 13.63 4.57
CA MET A 118 14.04 13.91 3.77
C MET A 118 14.27 15.19 3.00
N VAL A 119 13.99 15.17 1.71
CA VAL A 119 14.12 16.31 0.80
C VAL A 119 12.86 16.45 -0.04
N ASN A 120 12.58 17.64 -0.52
CA ASN A 120 11.43 17.94 -1.36
C ASN A 120 11.90 18.42 -2.73
N ASN A 121 11.49 17.76 -3.81
CA ASN A 121 11.93 18.18 -5.15
C ASN A 121 11.30 19.51 -5.61
N ALA A 122 10.31 20.04 -4.92
CA ALA A 122 9.84 21.40 -5.13
C ALA A 122 10.95 22.44 -4.91
N ASP A 123 11.91 22.16 -4.01
CA ASP A 123 12.99 23.10 -3.66
C ASP A 123 13.94 23.37 -4.83
N TRP A 124 14.02 22.48 -5.82
CA TRP A 124 14.83 22.70 -7.02
C TRP A 124 14.04 22.70 -8.32
N LEU A 125 12.93 21.98 -8.43
CA LEU A 125 12.16 21.91 -9.67
C LEU A 125 11.38 23.19 -9.96
N LEU A 126 10.89 23.89 -8.92
CA LEU A 126 10.08 25.10 -9.11
C LEU A 126 10.91 26.32 -9.53
N ASP A 127 12.19 26.33 -9.21
CA ASP A 127 13.12 27.42 -9.55
C ASP A 127 13.88 27.18 -10.87
N LEU A 128 13.62 26.05 -11.56
CA LEU A 128 14.29 25.74 -12.81
C LEU A 128 13.87 26.70 -13.93
N ASN A 129 14.86 27.32 -14.55
CA ASN A 129 14.64 28.06 -15.78
C ASN A 129 14.35 27.08 -16.92
N TYR A 130 13.18 27.21 -17.56
CA TYR A 130 12.72 26.30 -18.61
C TYR A 130 13.68 26.21 -19.80
N ILE A 131 14.24 27.33 -20.25
CA ILE A 131 15.16 27.34 -21.39
C ILE A 131 16.50 26.69 -21.02
N GLU A 132 16.99 26.93 -19.82
CA GLU A 132 18.22 26.30 -19.33
C GLU A 132 18.03 24.79 -19.18
N LEU A 133 16.92 24.35 -18.62
CA LEU A 133 16.56 22.92 -18.52
C LEU A 133 16.57 22.26 -19.91
N LEU A 134 15.93 22.87 -20.90
CA LEU A 134 15.90 22.32 -22.27
C LEU A 134 17.30 22.23 -22.89
N ARG A 135 18.14 23.22 -22.67
CA ARG A 135 19.50 23.25 -23.24
C ARG A 135 20.43 22.25 -22.54
N GLU A 136 20.37 22.20 -21.21
CA GLU A 136 21.31 21.42 -20.41
C GLU A 136 20.88 19.97 -20.23
N VAL A 137 19.58 19.71 -20.06
CA VAL A 137 19.03 18.39 -19.77
C VAL A 137 18.31 17.81 -20.98
N GLY A 138 17.51 18.62 -21.67
CA GLY A 138 16.71 18.15 -22.80
C GLY A 138 17.56 17.53 -23.93
N THR A 139 18.77 18.02 -24.16
CA THR A 139 19.73 17.47 -25.13
C THR A 139 20.18 16.03 -24.79
N CYS A 140 20.03 15.61 -23.54
CA CYS A 140 20.39 14.27 -23.09
C CYS A 140 19.29 13.23 -23.39
N PHE A 141 18.08 13.67 -23.76
CA PHE A 141 16.92 12.81 -23.99
C PHE A 141 16.55 12.73 -25.49
N SER A 142 16.25 11.54 -25.95
CA SER A 142 15.71 11.29 -27.30
C SER A 142 14.20 11.06 -27.18
N VAL A 143 13.38 11.91 -27.80
CA VAL A 143 11.92 11.75 -27.85
C VAL A 143 11.53 10.38 -28.38
N ASN A 144 12.22 9.87 -29.42
CA ASN A 144 11.95 8.57 -29.99
C ASN A 144 12.18 7.42 -28.97
N ASN A 145 13.19 7.54 -28.11
CA ASN A 145 13.46 6.55 -27.08
C ASN A 145 12.45 6.68 -25.93
N MET A 146 12.11 7.91 -25.53
CA MET A 146 11.10 8.15 -24.50
C MET A 146 9.75 7.57 -24.91
N LEU A 147 9.28 7.78 -26.14
CA LEU A 147 8.02 7.25 -26.63
C LEU A 147 7.96 5.70 -26.69
N ARG A 148 9.10 5.02 -26.68
CA ARG A 148 9.17 3.55 -26.59
C ARG A 148 9.12 3.04 -25.15
N ALA A 149 9.28 3.93 -24.16
CA ALA A 149 9.27 3.55 -22.75
C ALA A 149 7.90 3.01 -22.34
N GLU A 150 7.91 1.94 -21.51
CA GLU A 150 6.70 1.25 -21.08
C GLU A 150 5.74 2.19 -20.31
N CYS A 151 6.29 3.14 -19.54
CA CYS A 151 5.50 4.12 -18.79
C CYS A 151 4.57 4.98 -19.67
N TYR A 152 4.89 5.17 -20.96
CA TYR A 152 4.08 5.98 -21.87
C TYR A 152 3.14 5.15 -22.76
N LYS A 153 3.40 3.87 -23.02
CA LYS A 153 2.62 3.05 -23.97
C LYS A 153 1.13 3.07 -23.70
N GLN A 154 0.73 2.82 -22.44
CA GLN A 154 -0.69 2.78 -22.07
C GLN A 154 -1.37 4.17 -22.17
N ARG A 155 -0.60 5.23 -21.90
CA ARG A 155 -1.11 6.61 -21.99
C ARG A 155 -1.23 7.08 -23.44
N MET A 156 -0.36 6.65 -24.33
CA MET A 156 -0.41 7.02 -25.75
C MET A 156 -1.73 6.60 -26.43
N GLU A 157 -2.30 5.45 -26.05
CA GLU A 157 -3.58 4.98 -26.57
C GLU A 157 -4.76 5.91 -26.22
N LYS A 158 -4.69 6.60 -25.05
CA LYS A 158 -5.73 7.51 -24.57
C LYS A 158 -5.37 9.00 -24.69
N GLY A 159 -4.20 9.30 -25.21
CA GLY A 159 -3.68 10.66 -25.36
C GLY A 159 -2.75 11.06 -24.22
N LEU A 160 -1.46 10.92 -24.45
CA LEU A 160 -0.39 11.40 -23.53
C LEU A 160 -0.26 12.91 -23.69
N SER A 161 -0.43 13.67 -22.59
CA SER A 161 -0.22 15.10 -22.59
C SER A 161 1.27 15.46 -22.57
N PHE A 162 1.64 16.65 -23.08
CA PHE A 162 3.00 17.17 -23.00
C PHE A 162 3.44 17.31 -21.53
N LEU A 163 2.52 17.65 -20.64
CA LEU A 163 2.77 17.74 -19.21
C LEU A 163 3.29 16.40 -18.66
N GLU A 164 2.52 15.31 -18.86
CA GLU A 164 2.86 13.95 -18.43
C GLU A 164 4.15 13.45 -19.09
N PHE A 165 4.40 13.81 -20.35
CA PHE A 165 5.59 13.42 -21.09
C PHE A 165 6.88 13.97 -20.46
N ASN A 166 6.81 15.12 -19.79
CA ASN A 166 7.96 15.70 -19.09
C ASN A 166 8.26 15.03 -17.74
N TYR A 167 7.38 14.18 -17.21
CA TYR A 167 7.59 13.57 -15.90
C TYR A 167 8.90 12.77 -15.81
N MET A 168 9.21 11.96 -16.85
CA MET A 168 10.47 11.21 -16.91
C MET A 168 11.71 12.13 -16.82
N ILE A 169 11.68 13.28 -17.48
CA ILE A 169 12.79 14.25 -17.45
C ILE A 169 12.95 14.83 -16.04
N MET A 170 11.84 15.14 -15.37
CA MET A 170 11.84 15.69 -14.03
C MET A 170 12.37 14.67 -13.00
N GLN A 171 11.91 13.44 -13.05
CA GLN A 171 12.43 12.37 -12.17
C GLN A 171 13.90 12.06 -12.47
N SER A 172 14.33 12.13 -13.72
CA SER A 172 15.75 11.99 -14.08
C SER A 172 16.60 13.14 -13.55
N TYR A 173 16.05 14.36 -13.56
CA TYR A 173 16.70 15.52 -12.99
C TYR A 173 16.79 15.41 -11.46
N ASP A 174 15.78 14.88 -10.79
CA ASP A 174 15.82 14.60 -9.36
C ASP A 174 17.00 13.70 -9.01
N PHE A 175 17.19 12.59 -9.75
CA PHE A 175 18.34 11.71 -9.50
C PHE A 175 19.67 12.41 -9.74
N TYR A 176 19.79 13.18 -10.82
CA TYR A 176 20.99 13.97 -11.12
C TYR A 176 21.29 14.98 -10.01
N HIS A 177 20.27 15.71 -9.53
CA HIS A 177 20.39 16.67 -8.44
C HIS A 177 20.82 15.99 -7.14
N LEU A 178 20.14 14.91 -6.77
CA LEU A 178 20.45 14.12 -5.56
C LEU A 178 21.85 13.50 -5.62
N PHE A 179 22.29 13.04 -6.78
CA PHE A 179 23.64 12.53 -6.97
C PHE A 179 24.68 13.63 -6.74
N LYS A 180 24.45 14.80 -7.31
CA LYS A 180 25.40 15.92 -7.28
C LYS A 180 25.48 16.58 -5.90
N GLU A 181 24.35 16.89 -5.30
CA GLU A 181 24.26 17.69 -4.08
C GLU A 181 24.29 16.84 -2.80
N TYR A 182 23.75 15.61 -2.86
CA TYR A 182 23.62 14.73 -1.71
C TYR A 182 24.45 13.45 -1.80
N GLY A 183 25.18 13.22 -2.89
CA GLY A 183 25.98 12.00 -3.09
C GLY A 183 25.12 10.73 -3.22
N CYS A 184 23.86 10.87 -3.64
CA CYS A 184 22.94 9.76 -3.80
C CYS A 184 23.32 8.93 -5.02
N ASN A 185 23.87 7.72 -4.83
CA ASN A 185 24.41 6.87 -5.88
C ASN A 185 23.45 5.78 -6.37
N MET A 186 22.28 5.64 -5.72
CA MET A 186 21.29 4.64 -6.11
C MET A 186 19.85 5.18 -6.07
N GLN A 187 19.03 4.68 -6.98
CA GLN A 187 17.58 4.88 -6.98
C GLN A 187 16.87 3.55 -6.81
N PHE A 188 15.85 3.52 -5.94
CA PHE A 188 14.92 2.40 -5.84
C PHE A 188 13.50 2.86 -6.18
N GLY A 189 12.73 1.96 -6.78
CA GLY A 189 11.34 2.21 -7.12
C GLY A 189 10.58 0.92 -7.41
N GLY A 190 9.27 1.01 -7.62
CA GLY A 190 8.48 -0.10 -8.14
C GLY A 190 8.90 -0.48 -9.55
N ASP A 191 8.62 -1.70 -9.99
CA ASP A 191 9.02 -2.17 -11.31
C ASP A 191 8.40 -1.35 -12.46
N ASP A 192 7.28 -0.68 -12.22
CA ASP A 192 6.65 0.27 -13.14
C ASP A 192 7.45 1.58 -13.32
N GLN A 193 8.46 1.85 -12.47
CA GLN A 193 9.33 3.02 -12.53
C GLN A 193 10.62 2.81 -13.35
N TRP A 194 10.86 1.59 -13.84
CA TRP A 194 12.14 1.23 -14.47
C TRP A 194 12.61 2.21 -15.53
N SER A 195 11.74 2.59 -16.48
CA SER A 195 12.08 3.52 -17.55
C SER A 195 12.46 4.91 -17.05
N ASN A 196 11.77 5.41 -16.02
CA ASN A 196 12.07 6.71 -15.41
C ASN A 196 13.44 6.66 -14.71
N MET A 197 13.73 5.57 -14.00
CA MET A 197 14.99 5.37 -13.28
C MET A 197 16.19 5.30 -14.22
N LEU A 198 16.07 4.60 -15.36
CA LEU A 198 17.10 4.55 -16.39
C LEU A 198 17.38 5.93 -16.99
N GLY A 199 16.37 6.78 -17.12
CA GLY A 199 16.55 8.17 -17.54
C GLY A 199 17.51 8.94 -16.62
N GLY A 200 17.42 8.72 -15.32
CA GLY A 200 18.29 9.33 -14.31
C GLY A 200 19.72 8.82 -14.36
N THR A 201 19.93 7.51 -14.42
CA THR A 201 21.27 6.92 -14.54
C THR A 201 21.99 7.39 -15.82
N GLU A 202 21.26 7.45 -16.94
CA GLU A 202 21.79 7.91 -18.21
C GLU A 202 22.11 9.42 -18.20
N LEU A 203 21.29 10.24 -17.55
CA LEU A 203 21.55 11.68 -17.39
C LEU A 203 22.84 11.92 -16.59
N ILE A 204 23.03 11.21 -15.47
CA ILE A 204 24.25 11.29 -14.64
C ILE A 204 25.46 10.89 -15.47
N ARG A 205 25.38 9.78 -16.20
CA ARG A 205 26.48 9.33 -17.06
C ARG A 205 26.84 10.36 -18.12
N LYS A 206 25.87 10.95 -18.82
CA LYS A 206 26.11 11.95 -19.87
C LYS A 206 26.65 13.27 -19.35
N LYS A 207 26.13 13.72 -18.21
CA LYS A 207 26.49 15.07 -17.67
C LYS A 207 27.76 15.04 -16.82
N LEU A 208 28.00 13.97 -16.07
CA LEU A 208 29.08 13.89 -15.08
C LEU A 208 30.16 12.86 -15.44
N GLY A 209 29.93 11.99 -16.42
CA GLY A 209 30.84 10.88 -16.72
C GLY A 209 30.99 9.90 -15.55
N LYS A 210 29.97 9.78 -14.71
CA LYS A 210 29.94 8.91 -13.51
C LYS A 210 28.81 7.90 -13.61
N ASP A 211 28.96 6.81 -12.88
CA ASP A 211 27.93 5.77 -12.80
C ASP A 211 27.05 5.99 -11.58
N ALA A 212 25.77 5.75 -11.77
CA ALA A 212 24.74 5.67 -10.74
C ALA A 212 23.84 4.47 -11.05
N TYR A 213 23.26 3.89 -10.03
CA TYR A 213 22.61 2.58 -10.15
C TYR A 213 21.13 2.65 -9.81
N ALA A 214 20.37 1.73 -10.40
CA ALA A 214 18.95 1.61 -10.16
C ALA A 214 18.57 0.16 -9.89
N MET A 215 17.67 -0.03 -8.94
CA MET A 215 17.08 -1.33 -8.61
C MET A 215 15.58 -1.19 -8.45
N THR A 216 14.79 -2.01 -9.13
CA THR A 216 13.35 -2.06 -8.91
C THR A 216 12.95 -3.14 -7.92
N ILE A 217 11.88 -2.84 -7.18
CA ILE A 217 11.24 -3.77 -6.25
C ILE A 217 10.08 -4.46 -6.95
N THR A 218 9.97 -5.76 -6.71
CA THR A 218 8.83 -6.55 -7.15
C THR A 218 7.53 -5.93 -6.64
N LEU A 219 6.57 -5.70 -7.51
CA LEU A 219 5.26 -5.18 -7.13
C LEU A 219 4.50 -6.20 -6.28
N LEU A 220 3.91 -5.75 -5.18
CA LEU A 220 3.06 -6.58 -4.35
C LEU A 220 1.71 -6.81 -5.03
N THR A 221 1.55 -7.98 -5.61
CA THR A 221 0.33 -8.41 -6.29
C THR A 221 -0.24 -9.65 -5.62
N ASP A 222 -1.56 -9.82 -5.69
CA ASP A 222 -2.21 -11.08 -5.33
C ASP A 222 -1.94 -12.18 -6.39
N SER A 223 -2.42 -13.39 -6.13
CA SER A 223 -2.30 -14.56 -7.01
C SER A 223 -2.99 -14.40 -8.38
N GLN A 224 -3.83 -13.36 -8.53
CA GLN A 224 -4.48 -13.00 -9.79
C GLN A 224 -3.74 -11.86 -10.53
N GLY A 225 -2.60 -11.40 -10.02
CA GLY A 225 -1.80 -10.32 -10.59
C GLY A 225 -2.30 -8.90 -10.28
N LYS A 226 -3.31 -8.75 -9.41
CA LYS A 226 -3.84 -7.44 -9.02
C LYS A 226 -2.98 -6.83 -7.91
N LYS A 227 -2.63 -5.55 -8.06
CA LYS A 227 -1.89 -4.81 -7.03
C LYS A 227 -2.64 -4.83 -5.70
N MET A 228 -1.96 -5.25 -4.63
CA MET A 228 -2.48 -5.26 -3.25
C MET A 228 -2.47 -3.85 -2.63
N GLY A 229 -3.10 -3.72 -1.46
CA GLY A 229 -3.20 -2.43 -0.74
C GLY A 229 -4.47 -1.65 -1.05
N LYS A 230 -5.44 -2.27 -1.73
CA LYS A 230 -6.78 -1.71 -1.99
C LYS A 230 -7.84 -2.73 -1.66
N THR A 231 -8.95 -2.27 -1.10
CA THR A 231 -10.21 -3.00 -1.01
C THR A 231 -11.12 -2.62 -2.19
N ALA A 232 -12.34 -3.17 -2.27
CA ALA A 232 -13.29 -2.84 -3.33
C ALA A 232 -13.63 -1.33 -3.36
N GLY A 233 -12.77 -0.55 -4.03
CA GLY A 233 -12.92 0.90 -4.23
C GLY A 233 -12.14 1.80 -3.29
N ASN A 234 -11.56 1.30 -2.18
CA ASN A 234 -10.84 2.11 -1.20
C ASN A 234 -9.39 1.63 -1.01
N ALA A 235 -8.47 2.59 -0.83
CA ALA A 235 -7.11 2.28 -0.41
C ALA A 235 -7.09 1.82 1.06
N VAL A 236 -6.15 0.94 1.41
CA VAL A 236 -5.82 0.60 2.80
C VAL A 236 -4.76 1.59 3.26
N TRP A 237 -5.15 2.51 4.14
CA TRP A 237 -4.32 3.63 4.57
C TRP A 237 -3.46 3.26 5.78
N LEU A 238 -2.30 3.91 5.92
CA LEU A 238 -1.46 3.78 7.11
C LEU A 238 -1.92 4.72 8.24
N ASP A 239 -2.74 5.71 7.94
CA ASP A 239 -3.37 6.59 8.94
C ASP A 239 -4.52 5.86 9.64
N ALA A 240 -4.45 5.78 10.98
CA ALA A 240 -5.46 5.15 11.83
C ALA A 240 -6.86 5.81 11.73
N ASN A 241 -6.92 7.11 11.36
CA ASN A 241 -8.19 7.82 11.18
C ASN A 241 -8.89 7.46 9.86
N LYS A 242 -8.16 6.92 8.89
CA LYS A 242 -8.69 6.52 7.56
C LYS A 242 -8.93 5.01 7.45
N THR A 243 -8.04 4.22 8.02
CA THR A 243 -8.19 2.77 8.17
C THR A 243 -7.82 2.43 9.60
N SER A 244 -8.82 2.05 10.42
CA SER A 244 -8.57 1.73 11.82
C SER A 244 -7.52 0.61 11.96
N PRO A 245 -6.75 0.52 13.07
CA PRO A 245 -5.81 -0.58 13.31
C PRO A 245 -6.47 -1.96 13.19
N PHE A 246 -7.74 -2.08 13.60
CA PHE A 246 -8.50 -3.30 13.45
C PHE A 246 -8.83 -3.63 11.98
N ASP A 247 -9.26 -2.64 11.17
CA ASP A 247 -9.55 -2.86 9.76
C ASP A 247 -8.26 -3.14 8.97
N PHE A 248 -7.15 -2.50 9.34
CA PHE A 248 -5.82 -2.76 8.79
C PHE A 248 -5.38 -4.21 9.10
N TYR A 249 -5.54 -4.66 10.36
CA TYR A 249 -5.30 -6.03 10.77
C TYR A 249 -6.18 -7.01 9.99
N GLN A 250 -7.46 -6.73 9.86
CA GLN A 250 -8.41 -7.59 9.13
C GLN A 250 -8.09 -7.69 7.64
N TYR A 251 -7.61 -6.62 7.03
CA TYR A 251 -7.18 -6.67 5.63
C TYR A 251 -6.09 -7.74 5.43
N TRP A 252 -5.05 -7.72 6.24
CA TRP A 252 -3.95 -8.68 6.16
C TRP A 252 -4.33 -10.09 6.63
N ARG A 253 -5.20 -10.18 7.64
CA ARG A 253 -5.75 -11.45 8.13
C ARG A 253 -6.60 -12.17 7.08
N ASN A 254 -7.17 -11.44 6.13
CA ASN A 254 -8.06 -11.93 5.08
C ASN A 254 -7.37 -12.13 3.73
N VAL A 255 -6.05 -12.06 3.65
CA VAL A 255 -5.27 -12.39 2.45
C VAL A 255 -5.55 -13.85 2.06
N ASP A 256 -5.58 -14.12 0.76
CA ASP A 256 -5.80 -15.48 0.26
C ASP A 256 -4.67 -16.43 0.68
N ASP A 257 -4.99 -17.71 0.85
CA ASP A 257 -4.04 -18.75 1.30
C ASP A 257 -2.81 -18.82 0.39
N ALA A 258 -3.02 -18.61 -0.91
CA ALA A 258 -1.96 -18.60 -1.92
C ALA A 258 -0.98 -17.41 -1.76
N ASP A 259 -1.40 -16.32 -1.13
CA ASP A 259 -0.63 -15.07 -1.05
C ASP A 259 0.03 -14.86 0.31
N VAL A 260 -0.43 -15.55 1.37
CA VAL A 260 0.01 -15.26 2.73
C VAL A 260 1.52 -15.41 2.91
N MET A 261 2.12 -16.49 2.40
CA MET A 261 3.56 -16.73 2.56
C MET A 261 4.40 -15.75 1.75
N LYS A 262 3.93 -15.34 0.56
CA LYS A 262 4.54 -14.26 -0.21
C LYS A 262 4.54 -12.95 0.58
N CYS A 263 3.40 -12.58 1.15
CA CYS A 263 3.28 -11.35 1.95
C CYS A 263 4.18 -11.40 3.20
N ILE A 264 4.23 -12.52 3.94
CA ILE A 264 5.11 -12.69 5.10
C ILE A 264 6.57 -12.50 4.68
N ARG A 265 7.00 -13.16 3.60
CA ARG A 265 8.38 -13.12 3.12
C ARG A 265 8.82 -11.71 2.71
N MET A 266 7.97 -11.01 1.98
CA MET A 266 8.28 -9.69 1.43
C MET A 266 8.16 -8.56 2.46
N LEU A 267 7.14 -8.60 3.33
CA LEU A 267 6.74 -7.44 4.13
C LEU A 267 7.21 -7.51 5.59
N THR A 268 7.39 -8.69 6.18
CA THR A 268 7.75 -8.83 7.60
C THR A 268 9.26 -8.86 7.81
N PHE A 269 9.70 -8.56 9.03
CA PHE A 269 11.09 -8.70 9.47
C PHE A 269 11.38 -10.04 10.18
N LEU A 270 10.48 -11.01 10.08
CA LEU A 270 10.68 -12.34 10.62
C LEU A 270 11.92 -13.00 10.02
N PRO A 271 12.68 -13.79 10.81
CA PRO A 271 13.81 -14.58 10.31
C PRO A 271 13.40 -15.48 9.15
N LEU A 272 14.25 -15.56 8.12
CA LEU A 272 13.94 -16.38 6.93
C LEU A 272 13.79 -17.86 7.26
N GLU A 273 14.53 -18.37 8.24
CA GLU A 273 14.43 -19.75 8.73
C GLU A 273 13.03 -20.04 9.30
N GLN A 274 12.45 -19.11 10.06
CA GLN A 274 11.08 -19.20 10.56
C GLN A 274 10.07 -19.16 9.41
N ILE A 275 10.29 -18.28 8.42
CA ILE A 275 9.42 -18.17 7.24
C ILE A 275 9.48 -19.46 6.41
N ASP A 276 10.65 -20.06 6.25
CA ASP A 276 10.83 -21.30 5.51
C ASP A 276 10.14 -22.49 6.23
N GLU A 277 10.15 -22.52 7.56
CA GLU A 277 9.34 -23.45 8.35
C GLU A 277 7.84 -23.21 8.11
N MET A 278 7.37 -21.97 8.24
CA MET A 278 5.97 -21.61 7.99
C MET A 278 5.51 -21.94 6.57
N ALA A 279 6.39 -21.92 5.59
CA ALA A 279 6.07 -22.28 4.19
C ALA A 279 5.67 -23.76 4.01
N THR A 280 5.96 -24.60 4.99
CA THR A 280 5.51 -26.03 5.00
C THR A 280 4.10 -26.20 5.56
N TRP A 281 3.53 -25.17 6.17
CA TRP A 281 2.24 -25.19 6.84
C TRP A 281 1.07 -25.35 5.86
N LYS A 282 0.03 -26.06 6.28
CA LYS A 282 -1.17 -26.36 5.47
C LYS A 282 -2.43 -26.20 6.32
N ASP A 283 -3.55 -26.06 5.64
CA ASP A 283 -4.88 -26.05 6.23
C ASP A 283 -5.03 -25.07 7.43
N ALA A 284 -5.32 -25.56 8.61
CA ALA A 284 -5.51 -24.74 9.80
C ALA A 284 -4.28 -23.92 10.19
N GLN A 285 -3.06 -24.39 9.88
CA GLN A 285 -1.83 -23.67 10.18
C GLN A 285 -1.69 -22.39 9.33
N LEU A 286 -2.27 -22.32 8.12
CA LEU A 286 -2.33 -21.11 7.32
C LEU A 286 -3.10 -19.98 8.02
N ASN A 287 -4.07 -20.30 8.86
CA ASN A 287 -4.74 -19.29 9.69
C ASN A 287 -3.77 -18.67 10.71
N THR A 288 -2.88 -19.44 11.31
CA THR A 288 -1.83 -18.94 12.19
C THR A 288 -0.84 -18.07 11.41
N ALA A 289 -0.45 -18.46 10.20
CA ALA A 289 0.40 -17.64 9.32
C ALA A 289 -0.27 -16.29 8.99
N LYS A 290 -1.56 -16.27 8.69
CA LYS A 290 -2.33 -15.04 8.46
C LYS A 290 -2.44 -14.16 9.71
N GLU A 291 -2.59 -14.74 10.88
CA GLU A 291 -2.58 -14.01 12.15
C GLU A 291 -1.21 -13.37 12.39
N THR A 292 -0.14 -14.13 12.16
CA THR A 292 1.23 -13.62 12.26
C THR A 292 1.47 -12.47 11.29
N LEU A 293 1.08 -12.61 10.00
CA LEU A 293 1.19 -11.54 9.02
C LEU A 293 0.46 -10.28 9.49
N ALA A 294 -0.82 -10.42 9.87
CA ALA A 294 -1.64 -9.29 10.28
C ALA A 294 -1.08 -8.61 11.54
N TYR A 295 -0.62 -9.38 12.52
CA TYR A 295 -0.03 -8.86 13.74
C TYR A 295 1.27 -8.07 13.45
N GLU A 296 2.22 -8.68 12.72
CA GLU A 296 3.51 -8.06 12.42
C GLU A 296 3.35 -6.75 11.63
N LEU A 297 2.46 -6.72 10.63
CA LEU A 297 2.24 -5.51 9.85
C LEU A 297 1.48 -4.43 10.63
N THR A 298 0.50 -4.81 11.44
CA THR A 298 -0.23 -3.85 12.30
C THR A 298 0.71 -3.28 13.37
N LYS A 299 1.54 -4.11 14.00
CA LYS A 299 2.56 -3.68 14.96
C LYS A 299 3.53 -2.67 14.33
N MET A 300 3.94 -2.89 13.11
CA MET A 300 4.89 -2.02 12.41
C MET A 300 4.30 -0.64 12.09
N VAL A 301 3.00 -0.56 11.79
CA VAL A 301 2.30 0.68 11.41
C VAL A 301 1.70 1.40 12.61
N HIS A 302 1.05 0.66 13.51
CA HIS A 302 0.22 1.23 14.59
C HIS A 302 0.78 1.02 16.00
N GLY A 303 1.83 0.19 16.14
CA GLY A 303 2.43 -0.17 17.42
C GLY A 303 1.91 -1.49 17.98
N GLU A 304 2.60 -1.99 19.01
CA GLU A 304 2.36 -3.32 19.57
C GLU A 304 1.02 -3.41 20.31
N ASP A 305 0.65 -2.37 21.05
CA ASP A 305 -0.62 -2.34 21.79
C ASP A 305 -1.82 -2.43 20.86
N GLU A 306 -1.84 -1.65 19.81
CA GLU A 306 -2.91 -1.64 18.80
C GLU A 306 -2.97 -2.98 18.04
N ALA A 307 -1.81 -3.59 17.73
CA ALA A 307 -1.77 -4.90 17.08
C ALA A 307 -2.31 -5.99 18.02
N GLY A 308 -1.97 -5.96 19.29
CA GLY A 308 -2.51 -6.87 20.32
C GLY A 308 -4.02 -6.73 20.46
N ALA A 309 -4.50 -5.51 20.64
CA ALA A 309 -5.93 -5.23 20.74
C ALA A 309 -6.72 -5.66 19.50
N ALA A 310 -6.17 -5.41 18.29
CA ALA A 310 -6.78 -5.84 17.04
C ALA A 310 -6.83 -7.38 16.93
N GLN A 311 -5.77 -8.08 17.33
CA GLN A 311 -5.71 -9.53 17.33
C GLN A 311 -6.70 -10.15 18.31
N GLU A 312 -6.76 -9.65 19.56
CA GLU A 312 -7.71 -10.12 20.57
C GLU A 312 -9.15 -9.91 20.12
N LYS A 313 -9.45 -8.73 19.58
CA LYS A 313 -10.76 -8.41 19.02
C LYS A 313 -11.12 -9.36 17.87
N ALA A 314 -10.18 -9.65 16.97
CA ALA A 314 -10.38 -10.59 15.87
C ALA A 314 -10.65 -12.01 16.38
N ARG A 315 -9.88 -12.48 17.36
CA ARG A 315 -10.08 -13.81 17.98
C ARG A 315 -11.41 -13.92 18.70
N ALA A 316 -11.84 -12.88 19.42
CA ALA A 316 -13.13 -12.83 20.08
C ALA A 316 -14.30 -12.95 19.07
N ILE A 317 -14.19 -12.27 17.94
CA ILE A 317 -15.21 -12.27 16.89
C ILE A 317 -15.27 -13.61 16.14
N PHE A 318 -14.13 -14.25 15.86
CA PHE A 318 -14.04 -15.46 15.02
C PHE A 318 -13.88 -16.75 15.83
N GLY A 319 -13.51 -16.67 17.11
CA GLY A 319 -13.34 -17.80 18.01
C GLY A 319 -14.60 -18.24 18.76
N GLY A 320 -15.78 -17.72 18.42
CA GLY A 320 -17.08 -18.12 19.02
C GLY A 320 -17.32 -17.60 20.45
N GLY A 321 -16.57 -16.57 20.91
CA GLY A 321 -16.54 -16.23 22.31
C GLY A 321 -17.15 -14.90 22.76
N SER A 322 -17.46 -13.92 21.89
CA SER A 322 -18.09 -12.65 22.33
C SER A 322 -18.71 -11.89 21.16
N THR A 323 -19.95 -11.47 21.35
CA THR A 323 -20.67 -10.57 20.43
C THR A 323 -20.39 -9.09 20.68
N GLU A 324 -19.55 -8.74 21.65
CA GLU A 324 -19.32 -7.36 22.12
C GLU A 324 -18.54 -6.48 21.14
N HIS A 325 -17.84 -7.04 20.17
CA HIS A 325 -16.99 -6.30 19.22
C HIS A 325 -17.41 -6.40 17.74
N VAL A 326 -18.63 -6.87 17.49
CA VAL A 326 -19.20 -6.92 16.14
C VAL A 326 -19.57 -5.50 15.70
N PRO A 327 -19.17 -5.04 14.47
CA PRO A 327 -19.54 -3.73 13.98
C PRO A 327 -21.06 -3.51 14.04
N GLU A 328 -21.49 -2.42 14.65
CA GLU A 328 -22.91 -2.13 14.83
C GLU A 328 -23.52 -1.50 13.58
N ALA A 329 -24.73 -1.91 13.26
CA ALA A 329 -25.63 -1.22 12.37
C ALA A 329 -26.85 -0.75 13.17
N VAL A 330 -26.98 0.56 13.33
CA VAL A 330 -28.09 1.15 14.10
C VAL A 330 -29.26 1.32 13.13
N ILE A 331 -30.42 0.85 13.55
CA ILE A 331 -31.71 1.07 12.89
C ILE A 331 -32.66 1.82 13.84
N SER A 332 -33.68 2.45 13.28
CA SER A 332 -34.66 3.24 14.00
C SER A 332 -36.06 2.58 14.02
N GLU A 333 -36.93 3.06 14.90
CA GLU A 333 -38.33 2.60 14.95
C GLU A 333 -39.07 2.76 13.60
N SER A 334 -38.67 3.74 12.78
CA SER A 334 -39.23 3.94 11.43
C SER A 334 -38.84 2.85 10.41
N ASP A 335 -37.82 2.06 10.72
CA ASP A 335 -37.38 0.95 9.89
C ASP A 335 -38.16 -0.36 10.17
N LEU A 336 -39.03 -0.34 11.18
CA LEU A 336 -39.88 -1.45 11.55
C LEU A 336 -41.25 -1.37 10.85
N ALA A 337 -41.76 -2.49 10.37
CA ALA A 337 -43.12 -2.66 9.91
C ALA A 337 -43.91 -3.45 10.97
N ASP A 338 -44.97 -2.83 11.49
CA ASP A 338 -45.75 -3.39 12.60
C ASP A 338 -44.91 -3.84 13.81
N GLY A 339 -43.90 -3.05 14.15
CA GLY A 339 -42.99 -3.31 15.28
C GLY A 339 -41.97 -4.42 15.05
N LYS A 340 -41.81 -4.89 13.81
CA LYS A 340 -40.88 -5.96 13.43
C LYS A 340 -40.07 -5.59 12.19
N ALA A 341 -38.89 -6.17 12.04
CA ALA A 341 -38.12 -6.13 10.80
C ALA A 341 -37.83 -7.55 10.30
N ASP A 342 -38.07 -7.80 9.01
CA ASP A 342 -37.72 -9.07 8.39
C ASP A 342 -36.20 -9.16 8.10
N ILE A 343 -35.68 -10.37 8.04
CA ILE A 343 -34.26 -10.65 7.84
C ILE A 343 -33.69 -10.01 6.58
N MET A 344 -34.48 -9.94 5.50
CA MET A 344 -34.00 -9.32 4.26
C MET A 344 -33.85 -7.80 4.41
N SER A 345 -34.77 -7.15 5.12
CA SER A 345 -34.67 -5.72 5.47
C SER A 345 -33.43 -5.47 6.34
N LEU A 346 -33.20 -6.28 7.37
CA LEU A 346 -32.05 -6.13 8.25
C LEU A 346 -30.72 -6.32 7.50
N LEU A 347 -30.65 -7.26 6.55
CA LEU A 347 -29.46 -7.46 5.72
C LEU A 347 -29.17 -6.26 4.80
N VAL A 348 -30.19 -5.57 4.34
CA VAL A 348 -30.04 -4.35 3.52
C VAL A 348 -29.68 -3.15 4.40
N LEU A 349 -30.43 -2.90 5.48
CA LEU A 349 -30.21 -1.79 6.41
C LEU A 349 -28.83 -1.85 7.07
N SER A 350 -28.34 -3.07 7.36
CA SER A 350 -26.98 -3.27 7.89
C SER A 350 -25.87 -3.12 6.83
N GLY A 351 -26.22 -2.98 5.55
CA GLY A 351 -25.24 -2.92 4.46
C GLY A 351 -24.60 -4.28 4.11
N LEU A 352 -25.10 -5.38 4.68
CA LEU A 352 -24.62 -6.73 4.36
C LEU A 352 -25.07 -7.19 2.97
N CYS A 353 -26.18 -6.65 2.45
CA CYS A 353 -26.67 -6.91 1.10
C CYS A 353 -27.04 -5.58 0.43
N ALA A 354 -26.80 -5.51 -0.89
CA ALA A 354 -27.08 -4.32 -1.66
C ALA A 354 -28.59 -4.10 -1.94
N SER A 355 -29.41 -5.16 -1.88
CA SER A 355 -30.84 -5.12 -2.14
C SER A 355 -31.55 -6.34 -1.52
N ARG A 356 -32.88 -6.24 -1.39
CA ARG A 356 -33.72 -7.37 -0.95
C ARG A 356 -33.60 -8.61 -1.85
N SER A 357 -33.40 -8.42 -3.15
CA SER A 357 -33.16 -9.53 -4.09
C SER A 357 -31.83 -10.22 -3.85
N ASP A 358 -30.77 -9.43 -3.52
CA ASP A 358 -29.46 -9.96 -3.12
C ASP A 358 -29.55 -10.71 -1.78
N ALA A 359 -30.26 -10.16 -0.80
CA ALA A 359 -30.50 -10.80 0.49
C ALA A 359 -31.23 -12.16 0.32
N ARG A 360 -32.32 -12.20 -0.47
CA ARG A 360 -33.04 -13.44 -0.78
C ARG A 360 -32.14 -14.50 -1.37
N ARG A 361 -31.36 -14.15 -2.38
CA ARG A 361 -30.42 -15.08 -3.04
C ARG A 361 -29.40 -15.63 -2.06
N ASN A 362 -28.80 -14.78 -1.20
CA ASN A 362 -27.82 -15.20 -0.21
C ASN A 362 -28.43 -16.16 0.85
N ILE A 363 -29.66 -15.91 1.30
CA ILE A 363 -30.37 -16.80 2.23
C ILE A 363 -30.62 -18.15 1.57
N GLN A 364 -31.18 -18.18 0.35
CA GLN A 364 -31.48 -19.42 -0.39
C GLN A 364 -30.21 -20.24 -0.68
N GLN A 365 -29.08 -19.59 -0.93
CA GLN A 365 -27.77 -20.26 -1.09
C GLN A 365 -27.15 -20.69 0.25
N GLY A 366 -27.82 -20.39 1.37
CA GLY A 366 -27.36 -20.74 2.71
C GLY A 366 -26.13 -19.96 3.15
N GLY A 367 -25.94 -18.77 2.59
CA GLY A 367 -24.83 -17.87 2.88
C GLY A 367 -25.09 -16.92 4.06
N VAL A 368 -26.25 -17.00 4.73
CA VAL A 368 -26.63 -16.12 5.84
C VAL A 368 -26.76 -16.89 7.14
N LEU A 369 -26.16 -16.36 8.22
CA LEU A 369 -26.35 -16.85 9.60
C LEU A 369 -26.90 -15.73 10.49
N CYS A 370 -27.67 -16.12 11.49
CA CYS A 370 -28.11 -15.28 12.60
C CYS A 370 -27.48 -15.87 13.89
N GLY A 371 -26.53 -15.18 14.48
CA GLY A 371 -25.66 -15.82 15.47
C GLY A 371 -24.91 -16.99 14.83
N GLU A 372 -25.07 -18.17 15.39
CA GLU A 372 -24.50 -19.43 14.87
C GLU A 372 -25.47 -20.20 13.96
N GLU A 373 -26.76 -19.83 13.94
CA GLU A 373 -27.78 -20.55 13.19
C GLU A 373 -27.85 -20.08 11.73
N LYS A 374 -27.90 -21.06 10.83
CA LYS A 374 -28.11 -20.80 9.41
C LYS A 374 -29.56 -20.37 9.15
N VAL A 375 -29.69 -19.20 8.51
CA VAL A 375 -30.99 -18.67 8.11
C VAL A 375 -31.43 -19.34 6.82
N THR A 376 -32.56 -20.08 6.89
CA THR A 376 -33.19 -20.74 5.73
C THR A 376 -34.52 -20.10 5.39
N ASP A 377 -35.17 -19.45 6.35
CA ASP A 377 -36.46 -18.81 6.18
C ASP A 377 -36.29 -17.32 5.80
N ILE A 378 -36.73 -16.96 4.61
CA ILE A 378 -36.71 -15.57 4.12
C ILE A 378 -37.76 -14.68 4.83
N ALA A 379 -38.73 -15.27 5.49
CA ALA A 379 -39.77 -14.56 6.23
C ALA A 379 -39.41 -14.38 7.73
N LYS A 380 -38.26 -14.91 8.19
CA LYS A 380 -37.80 -14.70 9.57
C LYS A 380 -37.82 -13.23 9.91
N ALA A 381 -38.53 -12.86 10.98
CA ALA A 381 -38.65 -11.48 11.45
C ALA A 381 -38.20 -11.40 12.91
N PHE A 382 -37.74 -10.23 13.30
CA PHE A 382 -37.27 -9.91 14.64
C PHE A 382 -38.11 -8.77 15.20
N ASP A 383 -38.50 -8.85 16.46
CA ASP A 383 -39.25 -7.80 17.13
C ASP A 383 -38.29 -6.71 17.71
N GLY A 384 -38.90 -5.60 18.16
CA GLY A 384 -38.13 -4.47 18.69
C GLY A 384 -37.34 -4.83 19.95
N GLU A 385 -37.78 -5.82 20.76
CA GLU A 385 -37.06 -6.24 21.97
C GLU A 385 -35.80 -7.03 21.62
N GLU A 386 -35.92 -7.95 20.65
CA GLU A 386 -34.77 -8.71 20.12
C GLU A 386 -33.72 -7.77 19.49
N LEU A 387 -34.18 -6.78 18.72
CA LEU A 387 -33.33 -5.81 18.05
C LEU A 387 -32.65 -4.84 19.02
N ARG A 388 -33.29 -4.46 20.14
CA ARG A 388 -32.64 -3.65 21.20
C ARG A 388 -31.56 -4.45 21.93
N LYS A 389 -31.69 -5.76 22.06
CA LYS A 389 -30.62 -6.64 22.58
C LYS A 389 -29.47 -6.82 21.58
N GLY A 390 -29.73 -6.56 20.30
CA GLY A 390 -28.77 -6.64 19.20
C GLY A 390 -28.73 -8.03 18.55
N VAL A 391 -29.02 -8.09 17.25
CA VAL A 391 -29.04 -9.30 16.44
C VAL A 391 -27.79 -9.34 15.58
N VAL A 392 -26.96 -10.37 15.75
CA VAL A 392 -25.75 -10.55 14.92
C VAL A 392 -26.11 -11.31 13.64
N LEU A 393 -25.94 -10.63 12.51
CA LEU A 393 -26.13 -11.18 11.18
C LEU A 393 -24.78 -11.35 10.48
N ARG A 394 -24.63 -12.48 9.79
CA ARG A 394 -23.43 -12.82 9.03
C ARG A 394 -23.79 -13.22 7.61
N ARG A 395 -23.06 -12.68 6.61
CA ARG A 395 -23.14 -13.06 5.20
C ARG A 395 -21.81 -13.67 4.76
N GLY A 396 -21.81 -14.93 4.40
CA GLY A 396 -20.61 -15.69 4.06
C GLY A 396 -19.64 -15.80 5.26
N LYS A 397 -18.36 -15.97 4.97
CA LYS A 397 -17.34 -16.19 6.01
C LYS A 397 -16.79 -14.89 6.63
N LYS A 398 -16.93 -13.75 5.97
CA LYS A 398 -16.16 -12.52 6.29
C LYS A 398 -17.00 -11.29 6.66
N ASN A 399 -18.30 -11.25 6.31
CA ASN A 399 -19.13 -10.06 6.50
C ASN A 399 -20.17 -10.31 7.61
N PHE A 400 -20.12 -9.51 8.67
CA PHE A 400 -21.06 -9.61 9.80
C PHE A 400 -21.33 -8.22 10.39
N LYS A 401 -22.51 -8.06 10.97
CA LYS A 401 -22.96 -6.84 11.63
C LYS A 401 -23.87 -7.20 12.81
N ARG A 402 -23.78 -6.45 13.89
CA ARG A 402 -24.76 -6.45 14.98
C ARG A 402 -25.78 -5.37 14.68
N VAL A 403 -27.01 -5.76 14.41
CA VAL A 403 -28.12 -4.82 14.16
C VAL A 403 -28.75 -4.48 15.50
N ILE A 404 -28.81 -3.18 15.81
CA ILE A 404 -29.36 -2.66 17.09
C ILE A 404 -30.40 -1.60 16.77
N LEU A 405 -31.57 -1.71 17.42
CA LEU A 405 -32.62 -0.70 17.40
C LEU A 405 -32.32 0.36 18.47
N LYS A 406 -32.24 1.61 18.05
CA LYS A 406 -32.09 2.80 18.91
C LYS A 406 -33.20 3.81 18.66
#